data_866a68efebbada4adbce6b9449844c60
#
_entry.id   866a68efebbada4adbce6b9449844c60
#
_cell.length_a   1.000
_cell.length_b   1.000
_cell.length_c   1.000
_cell.angle_alpha   90.00
_cell.angle_beta   90.00
_cell.angle_gamma   90.00
#
_symmetry.space_group_name_H-M   'P 1'
#
loop_
_entity.id
_entity.type
_entity.pdbx_description
1 polymer ?
#
loop_
_entity_poly.entity_id
_entity_poly.type
_entity_poly.pdbx_seq_one_letter_code
_entity_poly.pdbx_strand_id
1 'polypeptide(L)'
;MISKQLFNFGKRGFSSLHSYSSAANSKVYLTVANGDQRIGDLVFELYSERQPQTSDSFQALCEGSEGNSYVNSEFHQGQSGFGISAGRIGEENVGAFGVRLQDEDMTMRHNKRGQLTIPNNGENSGGSEFTITFGAAGYLDGYQTVFGELVEGHNVLDALEAGVDRHGNVNEDFKIVASGSK
;
A
#
# COMPACT_ATOMS: atom_id res chain seq x y z
N MET A 1 -59.51 -14.53 0.06
CA MET A 1 -58.62 -13.97 -0.99
C MET A 1 -57.35 -13.47 -0.30
N ILE A 2 -56.29 -14.27 -0.35
CA ILE A 2 -55.00 -13.93 0.27
C ILE A 2 -54.06 -13.56 -0.88
N SER A 3 -53.72 -12.26 -0.94
CA SER A 3 -52.77 -11.73 -1.93
C SER A 3 -51.34 -12.17 -1.58
N LYS A 4 -50.73 -12.95 -2.46
CA LYS A 4 -49.30 -13.28 -2.40
C LYS A 4 -48.52 -12.08 -2.96
N GLN A 5 -47.81 -11.34 -2.10
CA GLN A 5 -46.77 -10.43 -2.56
C GLN A 5 -45.49 -11.24 -2.84
N LEU A 6 -45.11 -11.30 -4.10
CA LEU A 6 -43.86 -11.81 -4.57
C LEU A 6 -42.76 -10.78 -4.27
N PHE A 7 -41.87 -11.12 -3.35
CA PHE A 7 -40.62 -10.39 -3.16
C PHE A 7 -39.70 -10.71 -4.33
N ASN A 8 -39.50 -9.74 -5.19
CA ASN A 8 -38.57 -9.80 -6.30
C ASN A 8 -37.16 -9.45 -5.78
N PHE A 9 -36.37 -10.46 -5.43
CA PHE A 9 -34.96 -10.29 -5.17
C PHE A 9 -34.25 -10.01 -6.50
N GLY A 10 -34.08 -8.74 -6.81
CA GLY A 10 -33.25 -8.32 -7.92
C GLY A 10 -31.80 -8.77 -7.66
N LYS A 11 -31.35 -9.73 -8.44
CA LYS A 11 -29.94 -10.07 -8.59
C LYS A 11 -29.21 -8.82 -9.11
N ARG A 12 -28.62 -8.02 -8.22
CA ARG A 12 -27.59 -7.07 -8.61
C ARG A 12 -26.36 -7.89 -8.97
N GLY A 13 -26.18 -8.12 -10.25
CA GLY A 13 -24.96 -8.69 -10.78
C GLY A 13 -23.81 -7.75 -10.45
N PHE A 14 -22.87 -8.22 -9.64
CA PHE A 14 -21.55 -7.66 -9.52
C PHE A 14 -20.82 -7.91 -10.84
N SER A 15 -20.97 -7.00 -11.77
CA SER A 15 -20.16 -6.90 -12.98
C SER A 15 -19.53 -5.52 -13.00
N SER A 16 -18.68 -5.24 -12.04
CA SER A 16 -17.68 -4.21 -12.18
C SER A 16 -16.41 -4.89 -12.68
N LEU A 17 -16.35 -5.08 -13.99
CA LEU A 17 -15.09 -5.25 -14.68
C LEU A 17 -14.36 -3.91 -14.54
N HIS A 18 -13.56 -3.75 -13.47
CA HIS A 18 -12.51 -2.74 -13.47
C HIS A 18 -11.57 -3.13 -14.61
N SER A 19 -11.64 -2.39 -15.71
CA SER A 19 -10.66 -2.47 -16.76
C SER A 19 -9.37 -1.88 -16.18
N TYR A 20 -8.45 -2.72 -15.76
CA TYR A 20 -7.10 -2.29 -15.41
C TYR A 20 -6.52 -1.60 -16.64
N SER A 21 -6.33 -0.29 -16.54
CA SER A 21 -5.71 0.48 -17.60
C SER A 21 -4.23 0.11 -17.62
N SER A 22 -3.72 -0.38 -18.74
CA SER A 22 -2.28 -0.46 -19.01
C SER A 22 -1.77 0.96 -19.28
N ALA A 23 -1.88 1.84 -18.29
CA ALA A 23 -1.34 3.18 -18.35
C ALA A 23 0.14 3.14 -17.97
N ALA A 24 0.91 4.08 -18.49
CA ALA A 24 2.26 4.37 -18.03
C ALA A 24 2.29 4.43 -16.49
N ASN A 25 3.41 4.01 -15.89
CA ASN A 25 3.61 4.03 -14.44
C ASN A 25 3.06 5.32 -13.81
N SER A 26 2.15 5.19 -12.88
CA SER A 26 1.57 6.33 -12.17
C SER A 26 2.47 6.77 -11.02
N LYS A 27 2.38 8.03 -10.63
CA LYS A 27 3.10 8.56 -9.47
C LYS A 27 2.11 8.95 -8.38
N VAL A 28 2.47 8.62 -7.16
CA VAL A 28 1.72 8.98 -5.95
C VAL A 28 2.65 9.59 -4.92
N TYR A 29 2.07 10.34 -3.97
CA TYR A 29 2.84 10.90 -2.87
C TYR A 29 2.21 10.56 -1.52
N LEU A 30 3.06 10.46 -0.50
CA LEU A 30 2.70 10.36 0.91
C LEU A 30 3.44 11.47 1.66
N THR A 31 2.72 12.39 2.29
CA THR A 31 3.31 13.40 3.18
C THR A 31 3.44 12.82 4.57
N VAL A 32 4.66 12.80 5.09
CA VAL A 32 4.99 12.26 6.42
C VAL A 32 5.18 13.39 7.43
N ALA A 33 4.64 13.19 8.62
CA ALA A 33 4.90 14.03 9.79
C ALA A 33 5.38 13.16 10.97
N ASN A 34 6.10 13.80 11.91
CA ASN A 34 6.44 13.27 13.23
C ASN A 34 5.70 14.12 14.26
N GLY A 35 4.66 13.55 14.89
CA GLY A 35 3.71 14.36 15.65
C GLY A 35 3.12 15.47 14.78
N ASP A 36 3.22 16.73 15.23
CA ASP A 36 2.74 17.91 14.51
C ASP A 36 3.74 18.46 13.48
N GLN A 37 4.96 17.93 13.43
CA GLN A 37 6.00 18.42 12.54
C GLN A 37 6.01 17.68 11.21
N ARG A 38 5.67 18.39 10.11
CA ARG A 38 5.84 17.84 8.76
C ARG A 38 7.32 17.60 8.46
N ILE A 39 7.66 16.37 8.04
CA ILE A 39 9.03 15.99 7.63
C ILE A 39 9.21 16.22 6.12
N GLY A 40 8.25 15.79 5.30
CA GLY A 40 8.31 15.94 3.85
C GLY A 40 7.45 14.93 3.10
N ASP A 41 7.65 14.88 1.80
CA ASP A 41 6.92 13.98 0.91
C ASP A 41 7.81 12.82 0.45
N LEU A 42 7.24 11.62 0.45
CA LEU A 42 7.73 10.45 -0.27
C LEU A 42 6.97 10.38 -1.58
N VAL A 43 7.64 10.36 -2.72
CA VAL A 43 7.01 10.21 -4.04
C VAL A 43 7.43 8.88 -4.62
N PHE A 44 6.45 8.07 -4.98
CA PHE A 44 6.66 6.75 -5.55
C PHE A 44 6.18 6.69 -7.00
N GLU A 45 6.91 5.97 -7.82
CA GLU A 45 6.47 5.50 -9.12
C GLU A 45 5.97 4.07 -8.97
N LEU A 46 4.71 3.81 -9.37
CA LEU A 46 4.08 2.50 -9.29
C LEU A 46 4.33 1.71 -10.57
N TYR A 47 4.55 0.41 -10.45
CA TYR A 47 4.79 -0.49 -11.57
C TYR A 47 3.47 -1.01 -12.17
N SER A 48 2.59 -0.10 -12.60
CA SER A 48 1.21 -0.38 -13.02
C SER A 48 1.10 -1.38 -14.17
N GLU A 49 2.11 -1.48 -15.05
CA GLU A 49 2.14 -2.50 -16.11
C GLU A 49 2.41 -3.92 -15.59
N ARG A 50 3.17 -4.05 -14.50
CA ARG A 50 3.58 -5.34 -13.95
C ARG A 50 2.70 -5.77 -12.79
N GLN A 51 2.17 -4.81 -12.04
CA GLN A 51 1.39 -4.98 -10.80
C GLN A 51 0.10 -4.14 -10.88
N PRO A 52 -0.78 -4.35 -11.88
CA PRO A 52 -1.93 -3.48 -12.12
C PRO A 52 -2.91 -3.44 -10.93
N GLN A 53 -3.28 -4.57 -10.37
CA GLN A 53 -4.24 -4.63 -9.26
C GLN A 53 -3.69 -3.97 -7.99
N THR A 54 -2.43 -4.26 -7.67
CA THR A 54 -1.75 -3.73 -6.49
C THR A 54 -1.54 -2.23 -6.63
N SER A 55 -1.09 -1.76 -7.80
CA SER A 55 -0.89 -0.34 -8.09
C SER A 55 -2.20 0.45 -8.02
N ASP A 56 -3.27 -0.05 -8.65
CA ASP A 56 -4.59 0.60 -8.65
C ASP A 56 -5.15 0.70 -7.21
N SER A 57 -5.03 -0.37 -6.43
CA SER A 57 -5.47 -0.38 -5.03
C SER A 57 -4.68 0.63 -4.19
N PHE A 58 -3.35 0.67 -4.33
CA PHE A 58 -2.50 1.60 -3.61
C PHE A 58 -2.80 3.05 -3.99
N GLN A 59 -2.95 3.34 -5.28
CA GLN A 59 -3.32 4.66 -5.77
C GLN A 59 -4.68 5.10 -5.24
N ALA A 60 -5.70 4.24 -5.27
CA ALA A 60 -7.04 4.52 -4.75
C ALA A 60 -7.02 4.86 -3.25
N LEU A 61 -6.18 4.17 -2.46
CA LEU A 61 -5.97 4.48 -1.04
C LEU A 61 -5.20 5.79 -0.81
N CYS A 62 -4.26 6.15 -1.69
CA CYS A 62 -3.62 7.46 -1.66
C CYS A 62 -4.63 8.58 -1.95
N GLU A 63 -5.53 8.39 -2.91
CA GLU A 63 -6.54 9.37 -3.33
C GLU A 63 -7.76 9.42 -2.38
N GLY A 64 -8.00 8.36 -1.61
CA GLY A 64 -9.20 8.21 -0.79
C GLY A 64 -10.48 8.03 -1.61
N SER A 65 -10.37 7.58 -2.85
CA SER A 65 -11.45 7.52 -3.84
C SER A 65 -12.54 6.49 -3.48
N GLU A 66 -12.18 5.44 -2.75
CA GLU A 66 -13.09 4.36 -2.33
C GLU A 66 -13.56 4.47 -0.86
N GLY A 67 -13.41 5.67 -0.26
CA GLY A 67 -13.85 5.96 1.10
C GLY A 67 -12.84 5.58 2.19
N ASN A 68 -11.80 4.81 1.88
CA ASN A 68 -10.65 4.54 2.73
C ASN A 68 -9.43 5.29 2.20
N SER A 69 -8.54 5.71 3.10
CA SER A 69 -7.34 6.47 2.73
C SER A 69 -6.19 6.13 3.65
N TYR A 70 -4.97 6.31 3.14
CA TYR A 70 -3.75 6.25 3.95
C TYR A 70 -3.57 7.45 4.88
N VAL A 71 -4.33 8.53 4.71
CA VAL A 71 -4.28 9.69 5.61
C VAL A 71 -4.65 9.28 7.02
N ASN A 72 -3.84 9.69 7.99
CA ASN A 72 -3.86 9.33 9.41
C ASN A 72 -3.38 7.90 9.74
N SER A 73 -2.88 7.13 8.77
CA SER A 73 -2.22 5.85 9.10
C SER A 73 -0.83 6.08 9.69
N GLU A 74 -0.47 5.24 10.65
CA GLU A 74 0.80 5.29 11.36
C GLU A 74 1.83 4.35 10.72
N PHE A 75 3.10 4.71 10.82
CA PHE A 75 4.20 3.79 10.61
C PHE A 75 4.37 2.98 11.90
N HIS A 76 3.87 1.76 11.91
CA HIS A 76 3.66 0.99 13.14
C HIS A 76 4.70 -0.09 13.40
N GLN A 77 5.44 -0.51 12.39
CA GLN A 77 6.45 -1.56 12.51
C GLN A 77 7.62 -1.29 11.60
N GLY A 78 8.82 -1.39 12.13
CA GLY A 78 10.04 -1.32 11.36
C GLY A 78 10.90 -2.57 11.58
N GLN A 79 11.90 -2.73 10.74
CA GLN A 79 12.99 -3.68 10.93
C GLN A 79 14.26 -3.02 10.41
N SER A 80 15.23 -2.82 11.31
CA SER A 80 16.51 -2.20 10.96
C SER A 80 17.19 -2.95 9.80
N GLY A 81 17.58 -2.20 8.76
CA GLY A 81 18.21 -2.74 7.56
C GLY A 81 17.25 -3.39 6.56
N PHE A 82 15.97 -3.58 6.92
CA PHE A 82 14.97 -4.12 6.01
C PHE A 82 13.98 -3.06 5.49
N GLY A 83 13.18 -2.46 6.39
CA GLY A 83 12.15 -1.52 5.97
C GLY A 83 11.23 -1.09 7.10
N ILE A 84 10.21 -0.31 6.74
CA ILE A 84 9.19 0.20 7.65
C ILE A 84 7.80 0.03 7.02
N SER A 85 6.84 -0.41 7.82
CA SER A 85 5.47 -0.72 7.39
C SER A 85 4.46 0.31 7.89
N ALA A 86 3.49 0.60 7.02
CA ALA A 86 2.37 1.50 7.29
C ALA A 86 1.13 1.08 6.49
N GLY A 87 0.05 1.83 6.62
CA GLY A 87 -1.10 1.73 5.73
C GLY A 87 -2.05 0.57 6.02
N ARG A 88 -1.97 -0.06 7.19
CA ARG A 88 -2.96 -1.06 7.60
C ARG A 88 -4.30 -0.39 7.87
N ILE A 89 -5.32 -0.69 7.05
CA ILE A 89 -6.66 -0.15 7.16
C ILE A 89 -7.63 -1.25 7.61
N GLY A 90 -8.32 -1.00 8.72
CA GLY A 90 -9.24 -1.95 9.33
C GLY A 90 -8.59 -3.24 9.86
N GLU A 91 -9.39 -4.09 10.49
CA GLU A 91 -8.92 -5.35 11.08
C GLU A 91 -8.56 -6.39 10.02
N GLU A 92 -9.32 -6.44 8.93
CA GLU A 92 -9.16 -7.43 7.86
C GLU A 92 -7.97 -7.16 6.95
N ASN A 93 -7.42 -5.94 6.94
CA ASN A 93 -6.31 -5.53 6.09
C ASN A 93 -6.54 -5.93 4.64
N VAL A 94 -7.57 -5.39 4.00
CA VAL A 94 -7.91 -5.61 2.59
C VAL A 94 -7.50 -4.42 1.73
N GLY A 95 -7.38 -4.61 0.42
CA GLY A 95 -7.11 -3.52 -0.53
C GLY A 95 -8.25 -2.50 -0.61
N ALA A 96 -8.06 -1.45 -1.42
CA ALA A 96 -9.00 -0.34 -1.56
C ALA A 96 -10.44 -0.79 -1.88
N PHE A 97 -10.57 -1.84 -2.67
CA PHE A 97 -11.84 -2.35 -3.17
C PHE A 97 -12.48 -3.41 -2.24
N GLY A 98 -12.01 -3.52 -0.99
CA GLY A 98 -12.56 -4.46 -0.01
C GLY A 98 -12.21 -5.94 -0.26
N VAL A 99 -11.21 -6.20 -1.10
CA VAL A 99 -10.76 -7.55 -1.43
C VAL A 99 -9.25 -7.71 -1.14
N ARG A 100 -8.81 -8.95 -0.91
CA ARG A 100 -7.39 -9.28 -0.83
C ARG A 100 -6.73 -9.11 -2.19
N LEU A 101 -5.51 -8.56 -2.18
CA LEU A 101 -4.69 -8.45 -3.37
C LEU A 101 -4.10 -9.81 -3.70
N GLN A 102 -4.19 -10.17 -4.98
CA GLN A 102 -3.57 -11.40 -5.48
C GLN A 102 -2.09 -11.17 -5.77
N ASP A 103 -1.33 -12.24 -5.70
CA ASP A 103 0.06 -12.24 -6.11
C ASP A 103 0.11 -12.11 -7.64
N GLU A 104 0.68 -10.99 -8.13
CA GLU A 104 0.77 -10.72 -9.56
C GLU A 104 2.14 -11.17 -10.10
N ASP A 105 3.01 -10.25 -10.54
CA ASP A 105 4.35 -10.60 -11.04
C ASP A 105 5.35 -10.77 -9.90
N MET A 106 5.55 -12.00 -9.44
CA MET A 106 6.51 -12.34 -8.39
C MET A 106 7.97 -12.42 -8.87
N THR A 107 8.26 -12.08 -10.13
CA THR A 107 9.64 -12.05 -10.66
C THR A 107 10.38 -10.76 -10.31
N MET A 108 9.66 -9.73 -9.83
CA MET A 108 10.25 -8.50 -9.32
C MET A 108 11.05 -8.78 -8.06
N ARG A 109 12.24 -8.18 -7.97
CA ARG A 109 13.19 -8.46 -6.89
C ARG A 109 13.32 -7.31 -5.91
N HIS A 110 13.51 -7.66 -4.63
CA HIS A 110 13.82 -6.71 -3.55
C HIS A 110 15.33 -6.41 -3.58
N ASN A 111 15.78 -5.58 -4.52
CA ASN A 111 17.21 -5.39 -4.80
C ASN A 111 17.75 -4.01 -4.45
N LYS A 112 16.91 -3.10 -3.97
CA LYS A 112 17.31 -1.72 -3.66
C LYS A 112 16.51 -1.09 -2.52
N ARG A 113 17.03 0.03 -2.01
CA ARG A 113 16.37 0.91 -1.07
C ARG A 113 15.19 1.63 -1.72
N GLY A 114 14.12 1.85 -0.96
CA GLY A 114 12.96 2.65 -1.38
C GLY A 114 11.96 1.89 -2.24
N GLN A 115 12.01 0.56 -2.30
CA GLN A 115 10.96 -0.21 -2.98
C GLN A 115 9.73 -0.33 -2.10
N LEU A 116 8.56 -0.27 -2.75
CA LEU A 116 7.28 -0.59 -2.14
C LEU A 116 6.99 -2.08 -2.29
N THR A 117 6.65 -2.74 -1.19
CA THR A 117 6.27 -4.15 -1.20
C THR A 117 5.01 -4.37 -0.36
N ILE A 118 4.19 -5.35 -0.75
CA ILE A 118 3.01 -5.79 0.02
C ILE A 118 3.43 -6.96 0.90
N PRO A 119 3.40 -6.80 2.24
CA PRO A 119 3.52 -7.93 3.15
C PRO A 119 2.30 -8.85 3.00
N ASN A 120 2.54 -10.16 3.02
CA ASN A 120 1.49 -11.16 2.97
C ASN A 120 1.69 -12.27 4.01
N ASN A 121 0.65 -13.03 4.29
CA ASN A 121 0.63 -14.17 5.21
C ASN A 121 0.30 -15.48 4.45
N GLY A 122 0.79 -15.61 3.24
CA GLY A 122 0.53 -16.72 2.31
C GLY A 122 0.08 -16.19 0.95
N GLU A 123 -0.14 -17.08 0.01
CA GLU A 123 -0.54 -16.74 -1.35
C GLU A 123 -1.83 -15.92 -1.39
N ASN A 124 -1.87 -14.89 -2.24
CA ASN A 124 -3.04 -14.05 -2.50
C ASN A 124 -3.65 -13.41 -1.24
N SER A 125 -2.81 -13.06 -0.26
CA SER A 125 -3.26 -12.49 1.02
C SER A 125 -2.88 -11.03 1.23
N GLY A 126 -2.38 -10.36 0.20
CA GLY A 126 -2.03 -8.94 0.23
C GLY A 126 -3.19 -8.04 0.65
N GLY A 127 -2.91 -6.93 1.29
CA GLY A 127 -3.92 -5.99 1.79
C GLY A 127 -3.56 -4.54 1.51
N SER A 128 -4.04 -3.63 2.37
CA SER A 128 -3.71 -2.21 2.31
C SER A 128 -2.34 -1.89 2.89
N GLU A 129 -1.85 -2.74 3.82
CA GLU A 129 -0.55 -2.56 4.44
C GLU A 129 0.58 -2.67 3.42
N PHE A 130 1.55 -1.79 3.51
CA PHE A 130 2.73 -1.77 2.65
C PHE A 130 4.01 -1.59 3.46
N THR A 131 5.13 -1.98 2.89
CA THR A 131 6.46 -1.77 3.46
C THR A 131 7.32 -0.98 2.48
N ILE A 132 8.09 -0.02 2.99
CA ILE A 132 9.13 0.70 2.24
C ILE A 132 10.48 0.12 2.65
N THR A 133 11.26 -0.39 1.70
CA THR A 133 12.54 -1.03 2.00
C THR A 133 13.63 -0.02 2.31
N PHE A 134 14.47 -0.32 3.32
CA PHE A 134 15.69 0.44 3.63
C PHE A 134 16.92 -0.07 2.87
N GLY A 135 16.83 -1.23 2.25
CA GLY A 135 17.90 -1.86 1.50
C GLY A 135 17.40 -3.04 0.68
N ALA A 136 18.33 -3.78 0.10
CA ALA A 136 18.02 -5.02 -0.60
C ALA A 136 17.55 -6.11 0.38
N ALA A 137 16.49 -6.82 0.03
CA ALA A 137 15.86 -7.86 0.84
C ALA A 137 15.55 -9.11 0.00
N GLY A 138 16.55 -9.61 -0.73
CA GLY A 138 16.38 -10.73 -1.67
C GLY A 138 15.82 -12.03 -1.08
N TYR A 139 15.78 -12.16 0.24
CA TYR A 139 15.12 -13.29 0.92
C TYR A 139 13.58 -13.23 0.84
N LEU A 140 13.00 -12.11 0.40
CA LEU A 140 11.58 -11.94 0.14
C LEU A 140 11.19 -12.18 -1.32
N ASP A 141 12.17 -12.39 -2.20
CA ASP A 141 11.91 -12.64 -3.61
C ASP A 141 11.06 -13.89 -3.77
N GLY A 142 9.95 -13.76 -4.52
CA GLY A 142 8.98 -14.83 -4.71
C GLY A 142 7.99 -15.03 -3.54
N TYR A 143 8.07 -14.23 -2.47
CA TYR A 143 7.15 -14.28 -1.33
C TYR A 143 6.30 -13.01 -1.18
N GLN A 144 6.85 -11.85 -1.51
CA GLN A 144 6.14 -10.57 -1.44
C GLN A 144 6.18 -9.86 -2.79
N THR A 145 5.11 -9.12 -3.08
CA THR A 145 4.95 -8.38 -4.34
C THR A 145 5.65 -7.03 -4.25
N VAL A 146 6.67 -6.80 -5.08
CA VAL A 146 7.26 -5.47 -5.29
C VAL A 146 6.43 -4.72 -6.33
N PHE A 147 5.88 -3.55 -5.99
CA PHE A 147 4.93 -2.86 -6.87
C PHE A 147 5.25 -1.39 -7.16
N GLY A 148 6.37 -0.87 -6.65
CA GLY A 148 6.78 0.50 -6.90
C GLY A 148 8.14 0.84 -6.30
N GLU A 149 8.58 2.07 -6.55
CA GLU A 149 9.84 2.59 -6.02
C GLU A 149 9.79 4.07 -5.70
N LEU A 150 10.56 4.47 -4.70
CA LEU A 150 10.75 5.86 -4.29
C LEU A 150 11.56 6.61 -5.34
N VAL A 151 11.01 7.69 -5.87
CA VAL A 151 11.67 8.56 -6.86
C VAL A 151 12.04 9.94 -6.30
N GLU A 152 11.36 10.40 -5.23
CA GLU A 152 11.69 11.65 -4.51
C GLU A 152 11.44 11.45 -3.01
N GLY A 153 12.19 12.18 -2.15
CA GLY A 153 11.99 12.14 -0.70
C GLY A 153 12.91 11.16 0.03
N HIS A 154 14.09 10.86 -0.53
CA HIS A 154 15.06 9.96 0.13
C HIS A 154 15.46 10.43 1.53
N ASN A 155 15.54 11.74 1.77
CA ASN A 155 15.79 12.31 3.10
C ASN A 155 14.66 12.05 4.10
N VAL A 156 13.40 11.93 3.63
CA VAL A 156 12.26 11.53 4.47
C VAL A 156 12.38 10.05 4.84
N LEU A 157 12.78 9.20 3.89
CA LEU A 157 13.05 7.79 4.15
C LEU A 157 14.22 7.61 5.14
N ASP A 158 15.26 8.45 5.06
CA ASP A 158 16.37 8.46 6.03
C ASP A 158 15.90 8.81 7.45
N ALA A 159 14.97 9.78 7.57
CA ALA A 159 14.37 10.13 8.86
C ALA A 159 13.50 8.99 9.43
N LEU A 160 12.72 8.31 8.59
CA LEU A 160 11.94 7.14 8.99
C LEU A 160 12.86 6.00 9.48
N GLU A 161 13.94 5.71 8.76
CA GLU A 161 14.91 4.67 9.15
C GLU A 161 15.59 5.00 10.48
N ALA A 162 15.95 6.28 10.70
CA ALA A 162 16.55 6.73 11.95
C ALA A 162 15.63 6.57 13.17
N GLY A 163 14.31 6.59 12.97
CA GLY A 163 13.30 6.36 14.01
C GLY A 163 13.03 4.89 14.32
N VAL A 164 13.63 3.94 13.60
CA VAL A 164 13.47 2.50 13.83
C VAL A 164 14.64 1.98 14.66
N ASP A 165 14.35 1.35 15.79
CA ASP A 165 15.37 0.73 16.62
C ASP A 165 15.78 -0.68 16.10
N ARG A 166 16.83 -1.23 16.69
CA ARG A 166 17.33 -2.57 16.34
C ARG A 166 16.35 -3.71 16.64
N HIS A 167 15.30 -3.44 17.41
CA HIS A 167 14.25 -4.42 17.76
C HIS A 167 13.02 -4.29 16.85
N GLY A 168 13.01 -3.31 15.94
CA GLY A 168 11.91 -3.07 15.02
C GLY A 168 10.82 -2.16 15.58
N ASN A 169 11.05 -1.53 16.73
CA ASN A 169 10.10 -0.54 17.22
C ASN A 169 10.30 0.78 16.48
N VAL A 170 9.20 1.41 16.13
CA VAL A 170 9.17 2.80 15.65
C VAL A 170 9.06 3.69 16.89
N ASN A 171 10.15 4.40 17.22
CA ASN A 171 10.23 5.20 18.47
C ASN A 171 9.72 6.63 18.30
N GLU A 172 9.22 6.97 17.12
CA GLU A 172 8.74 8.28 16.73
C GLU A 172 7.26 8.20 16.32
N ASP A 173 6.52 9.30 16.43
CA ASP A 173 5.10 9.37 16.04
C ASP A 173 4.95 9.69 14.53
N PHE A 174 5.47 8.78 13.69
CA PHE A 174 5.39 8.96 12.25
C PHE A 174 4.00 8.62 11.71
N LYS A 175 3.40 9.59 10.99
CA LYS A 175 2.08 9.46 10.37
C LYS A 175 2.07 9.99 8.94
N ILE A 176 1.19 9.44 8.13
CA ILE A 176 0.83 9.97 6.82
C ILE A 176 -0.25 11.03 7.03
N VAL A 177 0.07 12.30 6.77
CA VAL A 177 -0.85 13.44 7.00
C VAL A 177 -1.54 13.93 5.73
N ALA A 178 -1.00 13.58 4.57
CA ALA A 178 -1.63 13.80 3.27
C ALA A 178 -1.14 12.75 2.27
N SER A 179 -1.95 12.43 1.28
CA SER A 179 -1.58 11.52 0.19
C SER A 179 -2.39 11.82 -1.07
N GLY A 180 -1.95 11.34 -2.24
CA GLY A 180 -2.66 11.52 -3.50
C GLY A 180 -1.82 11.13 -4.71
N SER A 181 -2.37 11.34 -5.91
CA SER A 181 -1.65 11.23 -7.18
C SER A 181 -0.80 12.47 -7.46
N LYS A 182 0.30 12.29 -8.24
CA LYS A 182 1.23 13.38 -8.57
C LYS A 182 1.37 13.53 -10.09
#